data_ab7b5872f8b76a17bcb08fcfd0cf636d
#
_entry.id   ab7b5872f8b76a17bcb08fcfd0cf636d
#
_cell.length_a   1.000
_cell.length_b   1.000
_cell.length_c   1.000
_cell.angle_alpha   90.00
_cell.angle_beta   90.00
_cell.angle_gamma   90.00
#
_symmetry.space_group_name_H-M   'P 1'
#
loop_
_entity.id
_entity.type
_entity.pdbx_description
1 polymer ?
#
loop_
_entity_poly.entity_id
_entity_poly.type
_entity_poly.pdbx_seq_one_letter_code
_entity_poly.pdbx_strand_id
1 'polypeptide(L)'
;MKRFIPLLGIAAFVSILAACGGGGGSNNTTTTGAASVPNPIVYCVDTTYPPMESIVNGKAAGADIDIANAIATQLGSSAQIKTTGFDVIIPALLHKRCNAIISSMTITPERSKSVHFVPYIDVGAFLMVKKGNPDHISTLASLSGKSAAVESSTTELAALQAENKILQKQGKPQITIKSYPADTSAAAAIQAGKVDAYFADAPPVLYYIRKTNGEFQTAGSQIETAPEGIATRPGDPLGPKIQNAVTALYLNKKMNQILAKWQAAQFALKNP
;
A
#
# COMPACT_ATOMS: atom_id res chain seq x y z
N MET A 1 36.09 -69.89 27.11
CA MET A 1 35.96 -70.69 28.38
C MET A 1 34.63 -70.30 29.02
N LYS A 2 33.84 -71.39 29.33
CA LYS A 2 32.70 -71.46 30.27
C LYS A 2 31.60 -70.47 30.16
N ARG A 3 30.45 -70.72 29.50
CA ARG A 3 29.28 -71.56 29.92
C ARG A 3 28.77 -71.18 31.33
N PHE A 4 27.54 -70.68 31.42
CA PHE A 4 26.43 -71.35 32.11
C PHE A 4 25.08 -70.51 31.91
N ILE A 5 24.06 -71.19 31.40
CA ILE A 5 22.65 -71.03 31.58
C ILE A 5 22.23 -71.97 32.69
N PRO A 6 21.23 -71.75 33.53
CA PRO A 6 19.80 -71.95 33.23
C PRO A 6 18.85 -71.05 34.06
N LEU A 7 17.59 -71.07 34.07
CA LEU A 7 16.38 -71.85 33.87
C LEU A 7 15.18 -71.01 34.26
N LEU A 8 14.19 -71.00 33.42
CA LEU A 8 12.75 -71.31 33.61
C LEU A 8 12.02 -70.83 34.88
N GLY A 9 10.96 -70.12 34.72
CA GLY A 9 9.86 -69.96 35.67
C GLY A 9 8.58 -69.47 34.92
N ILE A 10 7.76 -70.46 34.54
CA ILE A 10 6.44 -70.30 33.99
C ILE A 10 5.48 -70.06 35.18
N ALA A 11 4.67 -69.01 35.10
CA ALA A 11 3.41 -68.93 35.86
C ALA A 11 2.35 -68.27 35.00
N ALA A 12 1.45 -69.10 34.53
CA ALA A 12 0.18 -68.70 33.90
C ALA A 12 -0.81 -68.29 34.98
N PHE A 13 -1.49 -67.18 34.78
CA PHE A 13 -2.80 -66.94 35.45
C PHE A 13 -3.79 -66.37 34.48
N VAL A 14 -4.95 -66.89 34.56
CA VAL A 14 -6.13 -66.93 33.73
C VAL A 14 -6.99 -65.67 33.91
N SER A 15 -7.48 -65.13 32.80
CA SER A 15 -8.76 -64.52 32.47
C SER A 15 -9.59 -63.84 33.57
N ILE A 16 -10.04 -62.61 33.25
CA ILE A 16 -11.47 -62.28 33.35
C ILE A 16 -11.79 -61.21 32.29
N LEU A 17 -12.68 -61.54 31.34
CA LEU A 17 -13.39 -60.61 30.49
C LEU A 17 -14.39 -59.80 31.36
N ALA A 18 -14.36 -58.49 31.22
CA ALA A 18 -15.49 -57.63 31.51
C ALA A 18 -15.65 -56.67 30.33
N ALA A 19 -16.61 -56.98 29.47
CA ALA A 19 -17.14 -56.06 28.47
C ALA A 19 -18.03 -55.05 29.17
N CYS A 20 -17.74 -53.78 29.02
CA CYS A 20 -18.73 -52.71 29.18
C CYS A 20 -18.52 -51.71 28.07
N GLY A 21 -19.49 -51.63 27.18
CA GLY A 21 -19.55 -50.65 26.11
C GLY A 21 -19.73 -49.22 26.63
N GLY A 22 -19.06 -48.33 26.01
CA GLY A 22 -19.21 -46.89 26.16
C GLY A 22 -18.67 -46.21 24.93
N GLY A 23 -19.55 -45.95 23.96
CA GLY A 23 -19.26 -45.19 22.78
C GLY A 23 -18.88 -43.77 23.17
N GLY A 24 -17.57 -43.48 23.22
CA GLY A 24 -17.04 -42.14 23.27
C GLY A 24 -16.70 -41.71 21.86
N GLY A 25 -17.65 -41.09 21.18
CA GLY A 25 -17.41 -40.39 19.94
C GLY A 25 -16.34 -39.32 20.20
N SER A 26 -15.13 -39.55 19.75
CA SER A 26 -14.12 -38.48 19.60
C SER A 26 -14.66 -37.50 18.57
N ASN A 27 -15.36 -36.47 19.03
CA ASN A 27 -15.56 -35.27 18.25
C ASN A 27 -14.18 -34.67 18.03
N ASN A 28 -13.54 -35.06 16.94
CA ASN A 28 -12.49 -34.27 16.33
C ASN A 28 -13.16 -32.98 15.86
N THR A 29 -13.36 -32.03 16.76
CA THR A 29 -13.61 -30.63 16.42
C THR A 29 -12.30 -30.18 15.77
N THR A 30 -12.24 -30.28 14.44
CA THR A 30 -11.23 -29.61 13.65
C THR A 30 -11.48 -28.12 13.90
N THR A 31 -10.83 -27.59 14.94
CA THR A 31 -10.73 -26.15 15.12
C THR A 31 -9.94 -25.68 13.91
N THR A 32 -10.64 -25.23 12.87
CA THR A 32 -10.04 -24.42 11.82
C THR A 32 -9.49 -23.21 12.54
N GLY A 33 -8.21 -23.30 12.95
CA GLY A 33 -7.51 -22.23 13.63
C GLY A 33 -7.58 -21.00 12.74
N ALA A 34 -8.33 -19.99 13.19
CA ALA A 34 -8.33 -18.70 12.52
C ALA A 34 -6.87 -18.29 12.38
N ALA A 35 -6.40 -18.11 11.14
CA ALA A 35 -5.01 -17.77 10.88
C ALA A 35 -4.61 -16.57 11.76
N SER A 36 -3.54 -16.73 12.52
CA SER A 36 -3.08 -15.70 13.47
C SER A 36 -2.65 -14.44 12.71
N VAL A 37 -2.92 -13.29 13.30
CA VAL A 37 -2.37 -12.02 12.79
C VAL A 37 -0.86 -12.04 12.98
N PRO A 38 -0.05 -11.69 11.96
CA PRO A 38 1.39 -11.54 12.14
C PRO A 38 1.71 -10.50 13.23
N ASN A 39 2.74 -10.73 14.02
CA ASN A 39 3.20 -9.74 15.00
C ASN A 39 4.75 -9.69 14.99
N PRO A 40 5.34 -8.62 14.42
CA PRO A 40 4.68 -7.45 13.81
C PRO A 40 4.03 -7.75 12.46
N ILE A 41 3.06 -6.91 12.04
CA ILE A 41 2.66 -6.80 10.65
C ILE A 41 3.70 -5.96 9.93
N VAL A 42 4.40 -6.55 8.98
CA VAL A 42 5.40 -5.84 8.16
C VAL A 42 4.69 -5.22 6.96
N TYR A 43 4.74 -3.88 6.85
CA TYR A 43 4.23 -3.13 5.71
C TYR A 43 5.37 -2.71 4.79
N CYS A 44 5.28 -3.02 3.49
CA CYS A 44 6.07 -2.37 2.45
C CYS A 44 5.49 -0.98 2.18
N VAL A 45 6.34 0.04 2.16
CA VAL A 45 5.98 1.45 2.03
C VAL A 45 7.05 2.17 1.22
N ASP A 46 6.67 2.94 0.22
CA ASP A 46 7.58 3.88 -0.42
C ASP A 46 7.64 5.17 0.38
N THR A 47 8.70 5.37 1.11
CA THR A 47 8.84 6.50 2.03
C THR A 47 9.29 7.79 1.34
N THR A 48 8.91 8.00 0.07
CA THR A 48 9.26 9.18 -0.72
C THR A 48 8.07 10.07 -1.09
N TYR A 49 6.86 9.81 -0.53
CA TYR A 49 5.58 10.38 -0.95
C TYR A 49 4.88 11.23 0.15
N PRO A 50 5.48 12.36 0.58
CA PRO A 50 4.89 13.20 1.62
C PRO A 50 3.56 13.84 1.16
N PRO A 51 2.55 14.02 2.05
CA PRO A 51 2.58 13.77 3.50
C PRO A 51 2.11 12.36 3.88
N MET A 52 1.85 11.49 2.88
CA MET A 52 1.35 10.14 3.12
C MET A 52 2.42 9.26 3.76
N GLU A 53 3.62 9.25 3.20
CA GLU A 53 4.79 8.55 3.74
C GLU A 53 6.10 9.25 3.40
N SER A 54 6.95 9.41 4.39
CA SER A 54 8.27 10.05 4.25
C SER A 54 9.21 9.64 5.36
N ILE A 55 10.49 9.97 5.22
CA ILE A 55 11.46 9.85 6.30
C ILE A 55 11.64 11.22 6.97
N VAL A 56 11.33 11.29 8.26
CA VAL A 56 11.51 12.49 9.09
C VAL A 56 12.43 12.12 10.26
N ASN A 57 13.56 12.80 10.38
CA ASN A 57 14.56 12.52 11.42
C ASN A 57 14.96 11.03 11.48
N GLY A 58 15.15 10.40 10.31
CA GLY A 58 15.55 9.00 10.18
C GLY A 58 14.46 7.97 10.47
N LYS A 59 13.20 8.41 10.67
CA LYS A 59 12.06 7.53 10.95
C LYS A 59 10.96 7.71 9.90
N ALA A 60 10.27 6.64 9.57
CA ALA A 60 9.09 6.71 8.71
C ALA A 60 7.97 7.48 9.44
N ALA A 61 7.35 8.42 8.73
CA ALA A 61 6.28 9.28 9.22
C ALA A 61 5.33 9.64 8.07
N GLY A 62 4.06 9.83 8.36
CA GLY A 62 3.05 10.16 7.37
C GLY A 62 1.69 9.60 7.72
N ALA A 63 0.68 9.92 6.91
CA ALA A 63 -0.68 9.43 7.12
C ALA A 63 -0.73 7.91 7.05
N ASP A 64 -0.09 7.30 6.04
CA ASP A 64 -0.05 5.86 5.84
C ASP A 64 0.68 5.13 6.98
N ILE A 65 1.71 5.76 7.53
CA ILE A 65 2.44 5.21 8.68
C ILE A 65 1.53 5.20 9.93
N ASP A 66 0.80 6.28 10.16
CA ASP A 66 -0.13 6.36 11.29
C ASP A 66 -1.33 5.40 11.10
N ILE A 67 -1.83 5.23 9.86
CA ILE A 67 -2.89 4.29 9.53
C ILE A 67 -2.41 2.85 9.73
N ALA A 68 -1.20 2.49 9.25
CA ALA A 68 -0.61 1.17 9.46
C ALA A 68 -0.50 0.82 10.94
N ASN A 69 -0.04 1.77 11.77
CA ASN A 69 0.05 1.61 13.22
C ASN A 69 -1.35 1.42 13.86
N ALA A 70 -2.33 2.21 13.42
CA ALA A 70 -3.70 2.11 13.94
C ALA A 70 -4.35 0.77 13.59
N ILE A 71 -4.18 0.29 12.35
CA ILE A 71 -4.65 -1.03 11.91
C ILE A 71 -3.97 -2.14 12.71
N ALA A 72 -2.64 -2.11 12.85
CA ALA A 72 -1.92 -3.12 13.61
C ALA A 72 -2.40 -3.17 15.08
N THR A 73 -2.56 -2.01 15.72
CA THR A 73 -3.10 -1.90 17.08
C THR A 73 -4.51 -2.49 17.19
N GLN A 74 -5.40 -2.16 16.23
CA GLN A 74 -6.77 -2.69 16.18
C GLN A 74 -6.79 -4.23 16.05
N LEU A 75 -5.76 -4.80 15.43
CA LEU A 75 -5.59 -6.24 15.24
C LEU A 75 -4.80 -6.92 16.37
N GLY A 76 -4.47 -6.21 17.46
CA GLY A 76 -3.68 -6.75 18.57
C GLY A 76 -2.22 -7.02 18.22
N SER A 77 -1.67 -6.27 17.27
CA SER A 77 -0.31 -6.40 16.75
C SER A 77 0.43 -5.07 16.78
N SER A 78 1.68 -5.06 16.33
CA SER A 78 2.46 -3.86 16.04
C SER A 78 2.72 -3.74 14.54
N ALA A 79 2.98 -2.53 14.04
CA ALA A 79 3.42 -2.31 12.66
C ALA A 79 4.94 -2.23 12.59
N GLN A 80 5.50 -2.83 11.55
CA GLN A 80 6.89 -2.64 11.13
C GLN A 80 6.90 -2.07 9.72
N ILE A 81 7.49 -0.90 9.54
CA ILE A 81 7.62 -0.28 8.23
C ILE A 81 8.89 -0.75 7.55
N LYS A 82 8.75 -1.21 6.32
CA LYS A 82 9.85 -1.62 5.46
C LYS A 82 9.86 -0.72 4.22
N THR A 83 10.77 0.23 4.19
CA THR A 83 11.00 1.07 3.01
C THR A 83 11.27 0.21 1.79
N THR A 84 10.52 0.45 0.73
CA THR A 84 10.55 -0.34 -0.50
C THR A 84 10.15 0.58 -1.65
N GLY A 85 10.96 0.70 -2.68
CA GLY A 85 10.63 1.55 -3.83
C GLY A 85 9.33 1.12 -4.51
N PHE A 86 8.58 2.09 -5.02
CA PHE A 86 7.24 1.87 -5.56
C PHE A 86 7.24 0.91 -6.76
N ASP A 87 8.27 0.95 -7.60
CA ASP A 87 8.43 0.09 -8.78
C ASP A 87 8.61 -1.40 -8.46
N VAL A 88 9.08 -1.72 -7.25
CA VAL A 88 9.32 -3.10 -6.80
C VAL A 88 8.41 -3.54 -5.65
N ILE A 89 7.46 -2.69 -5.23
CA ILE A 89 6.68 -2.90 -4.00
C ILE A 89 5.70 -4.09 -4.12
N ILE A 90 5.01 -4.26 -5.26
CA ILE A 90 4.14 -5.42 -5.51
C ILE A 90 4.95 -6.71 -5.60
N PRO A 91 6.05 -6.81 -6.39
CA PRO A 91 6.97 -7.94 -6.31
C PRO A 91 7.43 -8.28 -4.89
N ALA A 92 7.77 -7.27 -4.07
CA ALA A 92 8.19 -7.49 -2.68
C ALA A 92 7.09 -8.16 -1.84
N LEU A 93 5.83 -7.74 -1.99
CA LEU A 93 4.68 -8.37 -1.33
C LEU A 93 4.49 -9.82 -1.78
N LEU A 94 4.52 -10.08 -3.09
CA LEU A 94 4.33 -11.41 -3.65
C LEU A 94 5.44 -12.39 -3.23
N HIS A 95 6.67 -11.90 -3.12
CA HIS A 95 7.82 -12.64 -2.57
C HIS A 95 7.86 -12.68 -1.04
N LYS A 96 6.77 -12.34 -0.34
CA LYS A 96 6.62 -12.41 1.12
C LYS A 96 7.67 -11.58 1.90
N ARG A 97 8.18 -10.51 1.30
CA ARG A 97 9.12 -9.60 1.97
C ARG A 97 8.42 -8.66 2.95
N CYS A 98 7.10 -8.55 2.84
CA CYS A 98 6.18 -7.89 3.78
C CYS A 98 4.84 -8.64 3.81
N ASN A 99 3.96 -8.26 4.74
CA ASN A 99 2.63 -8.84 4.90
C ASN A 99 1.57 -8.07 4.11
N ALA A 100 1.72 -6.75 4.02
CA ALA A 100 0.84 -5.86 3.28
C ALA A 100 1.63 -4.70 2.68
N ILE A 101 1.03 -4.00 1.72
CA ILE A 101 1.50 -2.70 1.21
C ILE A 101 0.52 -1.64 1.71
N ILE A 102 1.05 -0.52 2.22
CA ILE A 102 0.32 0.72 2.39
C ILE A 102 1.22 1.84 1.87
N SER A 103 0.89 2.45 0.74
CA SER A 103 1.77 3.39 0.03
C SER A 103 1.00 4.13 -1.06
N SER A 104 -0.09 4.77 -0.68
CA SER A 104 -0.96 5.56 -1.57
C SER A 104 -1.14 4.90 -2.95
N MET A 105 -1.42 3.58 -2.95
CA MET A 105 -1.47 2.81 -4.18
C MET A 105 -2.86 2.81 -4.79
N THR A 106 -3.03 3.48 -5.91
CA THR A 106 -4.26 3.49 -6.69
C THR A 106 -4.70 2.07 -7.05
N ILE A 107 -5.94 1.73 -6.78
CA ILE A 107 -6.55 0.47 -7.17
C ILE A 107 -6.83 0.51 -8.68
N THR A 108 -6.15 -0.34 -9.43
CA THR A 108 -6.38 -0.49 -10.87
C THR A 108 -6.75 -1.92 -11.23
N PRO A 109 -7.49 -2.15 -12.33
CA PRO A 109 -7.75 -3.52 -12.81
C PRO A 109 -6.48 -4.34 -13.03
N GLU A 110 -5.39 -3.70 -13.48
CA GLU A 110 -4.12 -4.39 -13.72
C GLU A 110 -3.47 -4.85 -12.41
N ARG A 111 -3.34 -3.97 -11.42
CA ARG A 111 -2.79 -4.32 -10.11
C ARG A 111 -3.66 -5.37 -9.40
N SER A 112 -4.99 -5.28 -9.54
CA SER A 112 -5.95 -6.20 -8.92
C SER A 112 -5.89 -7.63 -9.46
N LYS A 113 -5.22 -7.88 -10.60
CA LYS A 113 -4.92 -9.24 -11.06
C LYS A 113 -3.89 -9.95 -10.18
N SER A 114 -3.02 -9.20 -9.52
CA SER A 114 -1.88 -9.74 -8.77
C SER A 114 -2.03 -9.63 -7.26
N VAL A 115 -2.80 -8.67 -6.76
CA VAL A 115 -2.98 -8.41 -5.32
C VAL A 115 -4.45 -8.16 -4.98
N HIS A 116 -4.81 -8.39 -3.71
CA HIS A 116 -6.11 -8.02 -3.18
C HIS A 116 -6.00 -6.66 -2.49
N PHE A 117 -6.94 -5.75 -2.78
CA PHE A 117 -6.97 -4.42 -2.21
C PHE A 117 -8.07 -4.23 -1.16
N VAL A 118 -7.76 -3.46 -0.14
CA VAL A 118 -8.68 -2.88 0.82
C VAL A 118 -8.67 -1.37 0.62
N PRO A 119 -9.72 -0.76 0.04
CA PRO A 119 -9.78 0.69 -0.14
C PRO A 119 -9.70 1.41 1.21
N TYR A 120 -8.98 2.54 1.26
CA TYR A 120 -8.89 3.33 2.50
C TYR A 120 -8.95 4.84 2.31
N ILE A 121 -8.70 5.39 1.12
CA ILE A 121 -8.88 6.81 0.74
C ILE A 121 -9.26 6.91 -0.74
N ASP A 122 -9.82 8.07 -1.14
CA ASP A 122 -10.08 8.44 -2.53
C ASP A 122 -9.20 9.62 -2.93
N VAL A 123 -8.38 9.45 -3.97
CA VAL A 123 -7.40 10.45 -4.40
C VAL A 123 -7.49 10.66 -5.90
N GLY A 124 -7.33 11.89 -6.34
CA GLY A 124 -7.11 12.24 -7.74
C GLY A 124 -5.79 13.00 -7.91
N ALA A 125 -5.32 13.11 -9.12
CA ALA A 125 -4.02 13.68 -9.45
C ALA A 125 -4.09 15.16 -9.86
N PHE A 126 -2.96 15.87 -9.72
CA PHE A 126 -2.78 17.23 -10.20
C PHE A 126 -1.48 17.40 -10.99
N LEU A 127 -1.53 18.29 -11.98
CA LEU A 127 -0.33 18.90 -12.52
C LEU A 127 0.09 20.05 -11.59
N MET A 128 1.36 20.04 -11.15
CA MET A 128 2.00 21.18 -10.47
C MET A 128 2.89 21.92 -11.44
N VAL A 129 2.75 23.23 -11.50
CA VAL A 129 3.52 24.13 -12.36
C VAL A 129 4.05 25.30 -11.57
N LYS A 130 5.01 26.04 -12.13
CA LYS A 130 5.49 27.27 -11.55
C LYS A 130 4.36 28.29 -11.41
N LYS A 131 4.40 29.10 -10.36
CA LYS A 131 3.41 30.16 -10.10
C LYS A 131 3.22 31.05 -11.31
N GLY A 132 1.96 31.39 -11.59
CA GLY A 132 1.59 32.15 -12.78
C GLY A 132 1.44 31.31 -14.05
N ASN A 133 1.83 30.04 -14.01
CA ASN A 133 1.65 29.08 -15.10
C ASN A 133 2.10 29.66 -16.47
N PRO A 134 3.38 30.05 -16.63
CA PRO A 134 3.87 30.75 -17.82
C PRO A 134 3.71 29.93 -19.11
N ASP A 135 3.61 28.60 -18.98
CA ASP A 135 3.45 27.67 -20.10
C ASP A 135 1.99 27.36 -20.45
N HIS A 136 1.02 27.99 -19.76
CA HIS A 136 -0.43 27.81 -19.95
C HIS A 136 -0.87 26.35 -19.91
N ILE A 137 -0.27 25.55 -19.02
CA ILE A 137 -0.58 24.13 -18.82
C ILE A 137 -1.90 24.02 -18.05
N SER A 138 -2.86 23.22 -18.55
CA SER A 138 -4.17 23.03 -17.91
C SER A 138 -4.72 21.61 -18.00
N THR A 139 -4.16 20.80 -18.90
CA THR A 139 -4.53 19.40 -19.16
C THR A 139 -3.28 18.61 -19.55
N LEU A 140 -3.37 17.27 -19.60
CA LEU A 140 -2.27 16.46 -20.13
C LEU A 140 -1.97 16.81 -21.59
N ALA A 141 -3.01 17.10 -22.41
CA ALA A 141 -2.83 17.49 -23.80
C ALA A 141 -2.06 18.82 -23.97
N SER A 142 -2.18 19.75 -23.01
CA SER A 142 -1.44 21.02 -23.05
C SER A 142 0.04 20.89 -22.71
N LEU A 143 0.50 19.70 -22.28
CA LEU A 143 1.92 19.34 -22.14
C LEU A 143 2.59 19.01 -23.48
N SER A 144 1.86 19.06 -24.61
CA SER A 144 2.44 18.83 -25.94
C SER A 144 3.67 19.71 -26.17
N GLY A 145 4.83 19.10 -26.48
CA GLY A 145 6.12 19.78 -26.65
C GLY A 145 6.80 20.27 -25.39
N LYS A 146 6.21 20.01 -24.21
CA LYS A 146 6.75 20.37 -22.89
C LYS A 146 7.29 19.15 -22.16
N SER A 147 7.88 19.36 -20.98
CA SER A 147 8.46 18.31 -20.14
C SER A 147 7.67 18.13 -18.83
N ALA A 148 7.51 16.88 -18.42
CA ALA A 148 6.86 16.55 -17.16
C ALA A 148 7.71 15.54 -16.35
N ALA A 149 7.87 15.80 -15.04
CA ALA A 149 8.43 14.86 -14.08
C ALA A 149 7.33 14.02 -13.45
N VAL A 150 7.59 12.75 -13.25
CA VAL A 150 6.65 11.77 -12.69
C VAL A 150 7.44 10.66 -12.01
N GLU A 151 6.86 10.02 -10.99
CA GLU A 151 7.43 8.81 -10.42
C GLU A 151 7.19 7.60 -11.32
N SER A 152 8.14 6.66 -11.32
CA SER A 152 8.05 5.43 -12.12
C SER A 152 6.99 4.46 -11.57
N SER A 153 6.38 3.67 -12.46
CA SER A 153 5.37 2.64 -12.15
C SER A 153 4.05 3.16 -11.57
N THR A 154 3.81 4.48 -11.68
CA THR A 154 2.59 5.14 -11.24
C THR A 154 1.51 5.17 -12.34
N THR A 155 0.29 5.45 -11.95
CA THR A 155 -0.85 5.72 -12.85
C THR A 155 -0.62 6.99 -13.65
N GLU A 156 0.06 7.99 -13.08
CA GLU A 156 0.43 9.25 -13.69
C GLU A 156 1.41 9.05 -14.86
N LEU A 157 2.42 8.19 -14.67
CA LEU A 157 3.32 7.79 -15.77
C LEU A 157 2.54 7.14 -16.91
N ALA A 158 1.64 6.22 -16.58
CA ALA A 158 0.80 5.56 -17.57
C ALA A 158 -0.11 6.55 -18.32
N ALA A 159 -0.68 7.55 -17.62
CA ALA A 159 -1.50 8.60 -18.20
C ALA A 159 -0.69 9.49 -19.17
N LEU A 160 0.53 9.91 -18.79
CA LEU A 160 1.41 10.67 -19.70
C LEU A 160 1.80 9.86 -20.95
N GLN A 161 2.06 8.57 -20.77
CA GLN A 161 2.38 7.68 -21.90
C GLN A 161 1.16 7.48 -22.83
N ALA A 162 -0.03 7.40 -22.26
CA ALA A 162 -1.28 7.32 -23.03
C ALA A 162 -1.53 8.61 -23.83
N GLU A 163 -1.33 9.78 -23.20
CA GLU A 163 -1.44 11.08 -23.87
C GLU A 163 -0.43 11.20 -25.01
N ASN A 164 0.81 10.74 -24.83
CA ASN A 164 1.79 10.76 -25.91
C ASN A 164 1.37 9.93 -27.12
N LYS A 165 0.66 8.82 -26.94
CA LYS A 165 0.09 8.05 -28.06
C LYS A 165 -1.01 8.83 -28.78
N ILE A 166 -1.79 9.63 -28.05
CA ILE A 166 -2.84 10.51 -28.64
C ILE A 166 -2.20 11.65 -29.43
N LEU A 167 -1.21 12.34 -28.84
CA LEU A 167 -0.48 13.43 -29.50
C LEU A 167 0.21 12.94 -30.78
N GLN A 168 0.84 11.76 -30.73
CA GLN A 168 1.47 11.16 -31.90
C GLN A 168 0.47 10.92 -33.04
N LYS A 169 -0.71 10.38 -32.75
CA LYS A 169 -1.77 10.18 -33.74
C LYS A 169 -2.29 11.48 -34.34
N GLN A 170 -2.20 12.58 -33.57
CA GLN A 170 -2.60 13.92 -34.00
C GLN A 170 -1.48 14.68 -34.73
N GLY A 171 -0.28 14.09 -34.90
CA GLY A 171 0.88 14.76 -35.48
C GLY A 171 1.43 15.90 -34.62
N LYS A 172 1.12 15.90 -33.31
CA LYS A 172 1.59 16.93 -32.36
C LYS A 172 2.89 16.51 -31.69
N PRO A 173 3.70 17.46 -31.22
CA PRO A 173 4.88 17.16 -30.40
C PRO A 173 4.50 16.37 -29.16
N GLN A 174 5.30 15.34 -28.81
CA GLN A 174 5.08 14.54 -27.61
C GLN A 174 5.56 15.28 -26.36
N ILE A 175 5.06 14.82 -25.20
CA ILE A 175 5.52 15.25 -23.89
C ILE A 175 6.90 14.60 -23.64
N THR A 176 7.89 15.37 -23.22
CA THR A 176 9.17 14.85 -22.71
C THR A 176 8.97 14.35 -21.28
N ILE A 177 8.70 13.04 -21.14
CA ILE A 177 8.45 12.41 -19.83
C ILE A 177 9.80 12.15 -19.15
N LYS A 178 10.02 12.72 -17.96
CA LYS A 178 11.17 12.41 -17.08
C LYS A 178 10.65 11.59 -15.89
N SER A 179 10.86 10.28 -15.97
CA SER A 179 10.50 9.35 -14.91
C SER A 179 11.61 9.21 -13.88
N TYR A 180 11.25 9.20 -12.60
CA TYR A 180 12.15 9.10 -11.45
C TYR A 180 11.80 7.90 -10.59
N PRO A 181 12.76 7.25 -9.94
CA PRO A 181 12.48 6.09 -9.07
C PRO A 181 11.85 6.46 -7.72
N ALA A 182 11.78 7.76 -7.39
CA ALA A 182 11.24 8.29 -6.14
C ALA A 182 10.49 9.58 -6.41
N ASP A 183 9.32 9.76 -5.78
CA ASP A 183 8.50 10.97 -5.95
C ASP A 183 9.23 12.25 -5.53
N THR A 184 9.96 12.21 -4.43
CA THR A 184 10.80 13.34 -3.99
C THR A 184 11.78 13.82 -5.07
N SER A 185 12.28 12.91 -5.92
CA SER A 185 13.18 13.25 -7.03
C SER A 185 12.42 13.90 -8.19
N ALA A 186 11.20 13.43 -8.48
CA ALA A 186 10.33 14.04 -9.48
C ALA A 186 9.92 15.47 -9.06
N ALA A 187 9.50 15.66 -7.81
CA ALA A 187 9.19 16.97 -7.27
C ALA A 187 10.41 17.91 -7.23
N ALA A 188 11.59 17.40 -6.91
CA ALA A 188 12.82 18.18 -6.95
C ALA A 188 13.19 18.65 -8.38
N ALA A 189 12.79 17.91 -9.41
CA ALA A 189 13.08 18.27 -10.79
C ALA A 189 12.33 19.56 -11.22
N ILE A 190 11.07 19.72 -10.85
CA ILE A 190 10.34 20.95 -11.13
C ILE A 190 10.86 22.11 -10.26
N GLN A 191 11.17 21.86 -8.99
CA GLN A 191 11.73 22.88 -8.10
C GLN A 191 13.06 23.43 -8.65
N ALA A 192 13.86 22.58 -9.29
CA ALA A 192 15.12 22.95 -9.94
C ALA A 192 14.95 23.52 -11.35
N GLY A 193 13.72 23.71 -11.85
CA GLY A 193 13.44 24.20 -13.20
C GLY A 193 13.88 23.26 -14.33
N LYS A 194 14.02 21.95 -14.04
CA LYS A 194 14.46 20.95 -15.04
C LYS A 194 13.32 20.40 -15.89
N VAL A 195 12.09 20.71 -15.52
CA VAL A 195 10.84 20.32 -16.19
C VAL A 195 9.80 21.43 -16.05
N ASP A 196 8.80 21.43 -16.93
CA ASP A 196 7.74 22.42 -16.98
C ASP A 196 6.58 22.08 -16.05
N ALA A 197 6.38 20.80 -15.77
CA ALA A 197 5.37 20.29 -14.84
C ALA A 197 5.88 19.11 -14.00
N TYR A 198 5.27 18.92 -12.84
CA TYR A 198 5.32 17.70 -12.06
C TYR A 198 3.90 17.13 -11.96
N PHE A 199 3.74 15.84 -12.20
CA PHE A 199 2.46 15.17 -12.21
C PHE A 199 2.43 14.05 -11.18
N ALA A 200 1.56 14.17 -10.18
CA ALA A 200 1.39 13.22 -9.09
C ALA A 200 -0.03 13.35 -8.48
N ASP A 201 -0.34 12.46 -7.57
CA ASP A 201 -1.56 12.57 -6.76
C ASP A 201 -1.64 13.88 -5.97
N ALA A 202 -2.86 14.23 -5.59
CA ALA A 202 -3.15 15.48 -4.89
C ALA A 202 -2.38 15.64 -3.55
N PRO A 203 -2.18 14.60 -2.72
CA PRO A 203 -1.46 14.76 -1.45
C PRO A 203 -0.05 15.35 -1.63
N PRO A 204 0.88 14.76 -2.40
CA PRO A 204 2.22 15.31 -2.59
C PRO A 204 2.22 16.65 -3.32
N VAL A 205 1.39 16.84 -4.35
CA VAL A 205 1.29 18.13 -5.05
C VAL A 205 0.94 19.25 -4.07
N LEU A 206 -0.13 19.08 -3.28
CA LEU A 206 -0.56 20.08 -2.31
C LEU A 206 0.46 20.27 -1.17
N TYR A 207 1.17 19.22 -0.78
CA TYR A 207 2.26 19.31 0.18
C TYR A 207 3.41 20.20 -0.33
N TYR A 208 3.87 19.99 -1.57
CA TYR A 208 4.97 20.79 -2.13
C TYR A 208 4.56 22.24 -2.40
N ILE A 209 3.34 22.50 -2.84
CA ILE A 209 2.82 23.87 -2.99
C ILE A 209 2.88 24.62 -1.65
N ARG A 210 2.45 23.99 -0.56
CA ARG A 210 2.52 24.59 0.78
C ARG A 210 3.96 24.77 1.24
N LYS A 211 4.81 23.76 1.05
CA LYS A 211 6.21 23.76 1.51
C LYS A 211 7.07 24.81 0.82
N THR A 212 6.75 25.16 -0.42
CA THR A 212 7.46 26.15 -1.23
C THR A 212 6.86 27.56 -1.12
N ASN A 213 5.99 27.82 -0.13
CA ASN A 213 5.36 29.12 0.09
C ASN A 213 4.67 29.70 -1.17
N GLY A 214 4.09 28.82 -2.00
CA GLY A 214 3.36 29.23 -3.19
C GLY A 214 4.25 29.61 -4.38
N GLU A 215 5.48 29.14 -4.47
CA GLU A 215 6.29 29.24 -5.70
C GLU A 215 5.69 28.40 -6.84
N PHE A 216 4.86 27.41 -6.50
CA PHE A 216 4.15 26.53 -7.40
C PHE A 216 2.65 26.62 -7.18
N GLN A 217 1.89 26.15 -8.17
CA GLN A 217 0.44 26.08 -8.14
C GLN A 217 -0.04 24.83 -8.88
N THR A 218 -1.28 24.42 -8.62
CA THR A 218 -1.95 23.42 -9.47
C THR A 218 -2.29 24.03 -10.81
N ALA A 219 -2.28 23.20 -11.87
CA ALA A 219 -2.67 23.57 -13.21
C ALA A 219 -3.88 22.75 -13.66
N GLY A 220 -4.95 23.44 -14.09
CA GLY A 220 -6.19 22.79 -14.48
C GLY A 220 -6.99 22.23 -13.29
N SER A 221 -7.96 21.38 -13.62
CA SER A 221 -8.77 20.66 -12.64
C SER A 221 -8.06 19.41 -12.15
N GLN A 222 -8.50 18.87 -11.02
CA GLN A 222 -8.09 17.54 -10.56
C GLN A 222 -8.42 16.49 -11.63
N ILE A 223 -7.45 15.66 -11.92
CA ILE A 223 -7.54 14.57 -12.90
C ILE A 223 -7.92 13.31 -12.15
N GLU A 224 -8.88 12.59 -12.68
CA GLU A 224 -9.41 11.31 -12.19
C GLU A 224 -9.31 11.12 -10.66
N THR A 225 -10.43 10.83 -10.01
CA THR A 225 -10.44 10.41 -8.62
C THR A 225 -10.63 8.90 -8.59
N ALA A 226 -9.74 8.20 -7.93
CA ALA A 226 -9.78 6.74 -7.80
C ALA A 226 -9.50 6.33 -6.35
N PRO A 227 -10.03 5.19 -5.89
CA PRO A 227 -9.69 4.67 -4.58
C PRO A 227 -8.24 4.21 -4.55
N GLU A 228 -7.55 4.49 -3.45
CA GLU A 228 -6.28 3.91 -3.08
C GLU A 228 -6.49 2.80 -2.04
N GLY A 229 -5.67 1.76 -2.11
CA GLY A 229 -5.88 0.55 -1.33
C GLY A 229 -4.63 0.03 -0.63
N ILE A 230 -4.88 -0.55 0.54
CA ILE A 230 -3.91 -1.40 1.23
C ILE A 230 -3.92 -2.75 0.52
N ALA A 231 -2.75 -3.20 0.03
CA ALA A 231 -2.68 -4.44 -0.73
C ALA A 231 -2.17 -5.61 0.12
N THR A 232 -2.79 -6.77 -0.09
CA THR A 232 -2.35 -8.07 0.45
C THR A 232 -2.23 -9.09 -0.69
N ARG A 233 -1.58 -10.22 -0.43
CA ARG A 233 -1.57 -11.32 -1.41
C ARG A 233 -2.98 -11.87 -1.63
N PRO A 234 -3.31 -12.37 -2.82
CA PRO A 234 -4.58 -13.03 -3.06
C PRO A 234 -4.80 -14.19 -2.07
N GLY A 235 -5.97 -14.26 -1.46
CA GLY A 235 -6.34 -15.29 -0.49
C GLY A 235 -5.64 -15.19 0.88
N ASP A 236 -4.83 -14.15 1.14
CA ASP A 236 -4.22 -13.95 2.44
C ASP A 236 -5.28 -13.60 3.50
N PRO A 237 -5.37 -14.36 4.61
CA PRO A 237 -6.36 -14.12 5.65
C PRO A 237 -6.19 -12.79 6.38
N LEU A 238 -5.08 -12.08 6.14
CA LEU A 238 -4.85 -10.73 6.66
C LEU A 238 -5.75 -9.70 5.95
N GLY A 239 -6.08 -9.88 4.66
CA GLY A 239 -6.89 -8.93 3.88
C GLY A 239 -8.24 -8.62 4.53
N PRO A 240 -9.12 -9.60 4.79
CA PRO A 240 -10.39 -9.36 5.48
C PRO A 240 -10.23 -8.74 6.88
N LYS A 241 -9.15 -9.05 7.60
CA LYS A 241 -8.87 -8.44 8.91
C LYS A 241 -8.51 -6.96 8.79
N ILE A 242 -7.69 -6.60 7.79
CA ILE A 242 -7.38 -5.19 7.47
C ILE A 242 -8.66 -4.46 7.07
N GLN A 243 -9.53 -5.06 6.23
CA GLN A 243 -10.81 -4.46 5.85
C GLN A 243 -11.66 -4.11 7.07
N ASN A 244 -11.83 -5.06 7.99
CA ASN A 244 -12.57 -4.83 9.24
C ASN A 244 -11.92 -3.74 10.09
N ALA A 245 -10.60 -3.70 10.17
CA ALA A 245 -9.88 -2.68 10.91
C ALA A 245 -10.05 -1.28 10.28
N VAL A 246 -9.95 -1.15 8.95
CA VAL A 246 -10.20 0.11 8.24
C VAL A 246 -11.62 0.61 8.49
N THR A 247 -12.62 -0.27 8.37
CA THR A 247 -14.03 0.08 8.69
C THR A 247 -14.17 0.55 10.13
N ALA A 248 -13.57 -0.14 11.10
CA ALA A 248 -13.60 0.27 12.51
C ALA A 248 -12.93 1.64 12.74
N LEU A 249 -11.81 1.93 12.04
CA LEU A 249 -11.14 3.24 12.13
C LEU A 249 -11.99 4.38 11.57
N TYR A 250 -12.81 4.12 10.56
CA TYR A 250 -13.78 5.11 10.06
C TYR A 250 -14.95 5.29 11.03
N LEU A 251 -15.54 4.21 11.53
CA LEU A 251 -16.68 4.24 12.46
C LEU A 251 -16.33 4.99 13.75
N ASN A 252 -15.13 4.82 14.29
CA ASN A 252 -14.67 5.49 15.50
C ASN A 252 -13.98 6.85 15.22
N LYS A 253 -14.03 7.33 13.96
CA LYS A 253 -13.45 8.61 13.48
C LYS A 253 -11.92 8.70 13.59
N LYS A 254 -11.22 7.61 13.90
CA LYS A 254 -9.75 7.60 14.02
C LYS A 254 -9.09 7.86 12.66
N MET A 255 -9.65 7.29 11.58
CA MET A 255 -9.17 7.56 10.21
C MET A 255 -9.20 9.06 9.91
N ASN A 256 -10.34 9.72 10.15
CA ASN A 256 -10.49 11.16 9.91
C ASN A 256 -9.51 11.99 10.75
N GLN A 257 -9.24 11.61 12.00
CA GLN A 257 -8.25 12.27 12.85
C GLN A 257 -6.82 12.15 12.29
N ILE A 258 -6.46 10.95 11.81
CA ILE A 258 -5.14 10.72 11.20
C ILE A 258 -5.01 11.56 9.92
N LEU A 259 -5.97 11.48 9.02
CA LEU A 259 -5.94 12.24 7.77
C LEU A 259 -5.89 13.76 8.02
N ALA A 260 -6.67 14.27 8.99
CA ALA A 260 -6.65 15.67 9.37
C ALA A 260 -5.28 16.13 9.91
N LYS A 261 -4.62 15.31 10.75
CA LYS A 261 -3.26 15.55 11.25
C LYS A 261 -2.27 15.82 10.12
N TRP A 262 -2.42 15.09 9.00
CA TRP A 262 -1.54 15.17 7.85
C TRP A 262 -2.07 16.07 6.72
N GLN A 263 -3.12 16.87 6.99
CA GLN A 263 -3.77 17.75 6.00
C GLN A 263 -4.28 17.00 4.76
N ALA A 264 -4.75 15.78 4.98
CA ALA A 264 -5.27 14.86 3.98
C ALA A 264 -6.76 14.53 4.18
N ALA A 265 -7.48 15.28 5.03
CA ALA A 265 -8.87 15.00 5.41
C ALA A 265 -9.84 14.93 4.21
N GLN A 266 -9.57 15.69 3.15
CA GLN A 266 -10.39 15.71 1.93
C GLN A 266 -10.33 14.39 1.13
N PHE A 267 -9.38 13.51 1.42
CA PHE A 267 -9.20 12.21 0.76
C PHE A 267 -9.90 11.06 1.50
N ALA A 268 -10.58 11.33 2.61
CA ALA A 268 -11.36 10.30 3.30
C ALA A 268 -12.43 9.70 2.39
N LEU A 269 -12.63 8.37 2.47
CA LEU A 269 -13.72 7.70 1.77
C LEU A 269 -15.05 8.32 2.17
N LYS A 270 -15.93 8.54 1.18
CA LYS A 270 -17.29 9.05 1.42
C LYS A 270 -18.21 7.97 1.99
N ASN A 271 -17.99 6.71 1.60
CA ASN A 271 -18.75 5.53 2.03
C ASN A 271 -17.75 4.41 2.39
N PRO A 272 -17.14 4.48 3.58
CA PRO A 272 -16.11 3.52 4.01
C PRO A 272 -16.66 2.14 4.43
#